data_d1aa6f70a54c5778e1a8c810954c864f
#
_entry.id   d1aa6f70a54c5778e1a8c810954c864f
#
_cell.length_a   1.000
_cell.length_b   1.000
_cell.length_c   1.000
_cell.angle_alpha   90.00
_cell.angle_beta   90.00
_cell.angle_gamma   90.00
#
_symmetry.space_group_name_H-M   'P 1'
#
loop_
_entity.id
_entity.type
_entity.pdbx_description
1 polymer ?
#
loop_
_entity_poly.entity_id
_entity_poly.type
_entity_poly.pdbx_seq_one_letter_code
_entity_poly.pdbx_strand_id
1 'polypeptide(L)'
;MQRLRLSPRPDYARKVEAQGFSFHARSGYWTEDACYRLTVDEVDTLEAATAEIYALYSEALDRVIEQGRLCELAVPEPFHAALASSWRCRSPSVYGRFDLAYDGHSPPKLLEYNADTPTSLLESAVIQWTWREEVYPAADQFNSIHERLIAAWSSLPDKSPVTVACLTDQEEDWVCSAYLLDTLVQSGRGGAIVELRDVGWDATQRMFVDELNSPIHQLFKLYPWEWLMREEFGPHLLDSRTLFIEPMYKAALSCKGMLPLLWEYFPGHPNLLETHRRPGRLTSYARKPLLSREGQNVTLVREGVTVAECDGVYGEEGYVYQGLCTLPSMDGAYPVIGSWVIAGEPAGIGIRESTGLVTTDQSRFVPHWF
;
A
#
# COMPACT_ATOMS: atom_id res chain seq x y z
N MET A 1 -14.16 -17.32 5.07
CA MET A 1 -12.70 -17.48 4.85
C MET A 1 -12.18 -18.62 5.74
N GLN A 2 -11.36 -19.53 5.20
CA GLN A 2 -10.84 -20.70 5.91
C GLN A 2 -9.34 -20.85 5.67
N ARG A 3 -8.55 -21.00 6.73
CA ARG A 3 -7.13 -21.34 6.64
C ARG A 3 -6.95 -22.85 6.50
N LEU A 4 -6.19 -23.29 5.51
CA LEU A 4 -5.90 -24.70 5.23
C LEU A 4 -4.40 -24.95 5.39
N ARG A 5 -4.04 -26.10 5.94
CA ARG A 5 -2.64 -26.58 5.99
C ARG A 5 -2.35 -27.42 4.77
N LEU A 6 -1.17 -27.25 4.21
CA LEU A 6 -0.73 -27.92 2.99
C LEU A 6 0.68 -28.49 3.16
N SER A 7 1.04 -29.36 2.23
CA SER A 7 2.46 -29.66 1.98
C SER A 7 2.95 -28.72 0.89
N PRO A 8 4.07 -28.04 1.09
CA PRO A 8 4.66 -27.16 0.07
C PRO A 8 4.90 -27.90 -1.24
N ARG A 9 4.82 -27.19 -2.36
CA ARG A 9 5.20 -27.72 -3.67
C ARG A 9 6.67 -28.20 -3.66
N PRO A 10 7.00 -29.31 -4.33
CA PRO A 10 8.40 -29.66 -4.53
C PRO A 10 9.15 -28.50 -5.20
N ASP A 11 10.35 -28.21 -4.71
CA ASP A 11 11.24 -27.17 -5.26
C ASP A 11 10.61 -25.75 -5.32
N TYR A 12 9.64 -25.44 -4.45
CA TYR A 12 8.93 -24.15 -4.47
C TYR A 12 9.90 -22.96 -4.39
N ALA A 13 10.96 -23.04 -3.58
CA ALA A 13 11.97 -22.00 -3.46
C ALA A 13 12.57 -21.63 -4.83
N ARG A 14 13.04 -22.65 -5.58
CA ARG A 14 13.59 -22.43 -6.94
C ARG A 14 12.54 -21.86 -7.91
N LYS A 15 11.27 -22.24 -7.75
CA LYS A 15 10.18 -21.74 -8.61
C LYS A 15 9.93 -20.24 -8.39
N VAL A 16 9.86 -19.81 -7.13
CA VAL A 16 9.62 -18.40 -6.82
C VAL A 16 10.84 -17.53 -7.11
N GLU A 17 12.06 -18.05 -6.90
CA GLU A 17 13.31 -17.39 -7.30
C GLU A 17 13.40 -17.18 -8.82
N ALA A 18 12.96 -18.16 -9.61
CA ALA A 18 12.91 -18.04 -11.08
C ALA A 18 11.93 -16.95 -11.55
N GLN A 19 11.01 -16.50 -10.70
CA GLN A 19 10.10 -15.39 -10.94
C GLN A 19 10.59 -14.05 -10.37
N GLY A 20 11.83 -14.01 -9.87
CA GLY A 20 12.46 -12.80 -9.32
C GLY A 20 12.23 -12.59 -7.84
N PHE A 21 11.61 -13.53 -7.12
CA PHE A 21 11.33 -13.41 -5.70
C PHE A 21 12.51 -13.89 -4.84
N SER A 22 13.56 -13.09 -4.79
CA SER A 22 14.85 -13.47 -4.17
C SER A 22 14.79 -13.52 -2.64
N PHE A 23 13.99 -12.69 -1.99
CA PHE A 23 13.93 -12.59 -0.52
C PHE A 23 12.85 -13.49 0.13
N HIS A 24 12.25 -14.39 -0.62
CA HIS A 24 11.16 -15.27 -0.16
C HIS A 24 11.45 -16.03 1.16
N ALA A 25 12.71 -16.41 1.38
CA ALA A 25 13.13 -17.18 2.55
C ALA A 25 13.42 -16.32 3.79
N ARG A 26 13.47 -14.96 3.67
CA ARG A 26 13.76 -14.07 4.79
C ARG A 26 12.73 -14.26 5.90
N SER A 27 13.18 -14.71 7.08
CA SER A 27 12.32 -14.97 8.25
C SER A 27 11.08 -15.85 7.96
N GLY A 28 11.13 -16.69 6.90
CA GLY A 28 9.97 -17.49 6.48
C GLY A 28 8.84 -16.66 5.85
N TYR A 29 9.19 -15.57 5.20
CA TYR A 29 8.24 -14.61 4.60
C TYR A 29 7.24 -15.28 3.62
N TRP A 30 7.73 -16.14 2.72
CA TRP A 30 6.88 -16.98 1.87
C TRP A 30 7.03 -18.44 2.25
N THR A 31 5.93 -19.07 2.65
CA THR A 31 5.88 -20.50 2.89
C THR A 31 4.61 -21.06 2.27
N GLU A 32 4.69 -22.28 1.73
CA GLU A 32 3.54 -22.93 1.11
C GLU A 32 2.91 -24.00 2.01
N ASP A 33 3.13 -23.91 3.32
CA ASP A 33 2.59 -24.81 4.33
C ASP A 33 1.14 -24.49 4.72
N ALA A 34 0.61 -23.39 4.22
CA ALA A 34 -0.76 -22.93 4.43
C ALA A 34 -1.29 -22.14 3.23
N CYS A 35 -2.63 -22.08 3.11
CA CYS A 35 -3.32 -21.15 2.21
C CYS A 35 -4.66 -20.74 2.82
N TYR A 36 -5.28 -19.71 2.22
CA TYR A 36 -6.63 -19.29 2.55
C TYR A 36 -7.59 -19.64 1.42
N ARG A 37 -8.67 -20.32 1.78
CA ARG A 37 -9.81 -20.55 0.89
C ARG A 37 -10.90 -19.53 1.19
N LEU A 38 -11.37 -18.84 0.15
CA LEU A 38 -12.52 -17.96 0.18
C LEU A 38 -13.69 -18.60 -0.58
N THR A 39 -14.89 -18.08 -0.37
CA THR A 39 -16.05 -18.30 -1.26
C THR A 39 -16.16 -17.15 -2.24
N VAL A 40 -16.95 -17.32 -3.29
CA VAL A 40 -17.27 -16.24 -4.25
C VAL A 40 -17.89 -15.04 -3.53
N ASP A 41 -18.86 -15.27 -2.63
CA ASP A 41 -19.53 -14.20 -1.87
C ASP A 41 -18.54 -13.40 -0.97
N GLU A 42 -17.51 -14.07 -0.42
CA GLU A 42 -16.47 -13.41 0.37
C GLU A 42 -15.56 -12.56 -0.52
N VAL A 43 -15.25 -13.01 -1.73
CA VAL A 43 -14.51 -12.24 -2.74
C VAL A 43 -15.31 -11.02 -3.16
N ASP A 44 -16.58 -11.18 -3.52
CA ASP A 44 -17.48 -10.09 -3.90
C ASP A 44 -17.61 -9.04 -2.78
N THR A 45 -17.65 -9.51 -1.52
CA THR A 45 -17.68 -8.63 -0.34
C THR A 45 -16.40 -7.81 -0.20
N LEU A 46 -15.23 -8.42 -0.40
CA LEU A 46 -13.94 -7.72 -0.34
C LEU A 46 -13.77 -6.74 -1.51
N GLU A 47 -14.18 -7.12 -2.71
CA GLU A 47 -14.15 -6.26 -3.88
C GLU A 47 -15.04 -5.03 -3.70
N ALA A 48 -16.30 -5.24 -3.31
CA ALA A 48 -17.26 -4.15 -3.04
C ALA A 48 -16.78 -3.22 -1.92
N ALA A 49 -16.27 -3.77 -0.80
CA ALA A 49 -15.74 -2.98 0.30
C ALA A 49 -14.53 -2.14 -0.13
N THR A 50 -13.66 -2.70 -0.98
CA THR A 50 -12.48 -2.00 -1.50
C THR A 50 -12.88 -0.81 -2.37
N ALA A 51 -13.84 -1.00 -3.30
CA ALA A 51 -14.37 0.07 -4.13
C ALA A 51 -15.02 1.18 -3.29
N GLU A 52 -15.82 0.80 -2.31
CA GLU A 52 -16.51 1.75 -1.43
C GLU A 52 -15.52 2.54 -0.56
N ILE A 53 -14.56 1.88 0.07
CA ILE A 53 -13.52 2.56 0.87
C ILE A 53 -12.72 3.54 0.00
N TYR A 54 -12.39 3.18 -1.24
CA TYR A 54 -11.70 4.09 -2.16
C TYR A 54 -12.55 5.33 -2.49
N ALA A 55 -13.84 5.16 -2.70
CA ALA A 55 -14.77 6.27 -2.90
C ALA A 55 -14.87 7.19 -1.68
N LEU A 56 -14.94 6.61 -0.45
CA LEU A 56 -14.93 7.38 0.79
C LEU A 56 -13.64 8.19 0.97
N TYR A 57 -12.47 7.59 0.66
CA TYR A 57 -11.18 8.30 0.70
C TYR A 57 -11.14 9.46 -0.29
N SER A 58 -11.67 9.25 -1.50
CA SER A 58 -11.73 10.28 -2.55
C SER A 58 -12.61 11.44 -2.12
N GLU A 59 -13.82 11.19 -1.62
CA GLU A 59 -14.73 12.21 -1.10
C GLU A 59 -14.15 12.91 0.15
N ALA A 60 -13.52 12.16 1.05
CA ALA A 60 -12.89 12.75 2.22
C ALA A 60 -11.75 13.70 1.83
N LEU A 61 -10.92 13.37 0.84
CA LEU A 61 -9.86 14.25 0.38
C LEU A 61 -10.41 15.51 -0.30
N ASP A 62 -11.48 15.41 -1.10
CA ASP A 62 -12.19 16.57 -1.64
C ASP A 62 -12.60 17.53 -0.50
N ARG A 63 -13.27 17.03 0.54
CA ARG A 63 -13.71 17.81 1.70
C ARG A 63 -12.54 18.41 2.49
N VAL A 64 -11.46 17.65 2.69
CA VAL A 64 -10.26 18.12 3.39
C VAL A 64 -9.60 19.30 2.66
N ILE A 65 -9.52 19.22 1.32
CA ILE A 65 -8.95 20.28 0.49
C ILE A 65 -9.86 21.50 0.48
N GLU A 66 -11.17 21.32 0.33
CA GLU A 66 -12.16 22.41 0.33
C GLU A 66 -12.21 23.16 1.67
N GLN A 67 -12.09 22.43 2.77
CA GLN A 67 -12.11 22.98 4.13
C GLN A 67 -10.75 23.49 4.61
N GLY A 68 -9.67 23.35 3.82
CA GLY A 68 -8.32 23.79 4.19
C GLY A 68 -7.69 22.97 5.33
N ARG A 69 -8.06 21.69 5.49
CA ARG A 69 -7.65 20.83 6.61
C ARG A 69 -6.40 19.97 6.34
N LEU A 70 -5.63 20.26 5.29
CA LEU A 70 -4.41 19.50 4.97
C LEU A 70 -3.36 19.54 6.10
N CYS A 71 -3.37 20.58 6.94
CA CYS A 71 -2.51 20.64 8.13
C CYS A 71 -2.76 19.51 9.13
N GLU A 72 -3.88 18.80 9.03
CA GLU A 72 -4.20 17.65 9.87
C GLU A 72 -3.56 16.33 9.38
N LEU A 73 -2.90 16.34 8.21
CA LEU A 73 -2.38 15.14 7.54
C LEU A 73 -0.85 15.03 7.55
N ALA A 74 -0.17 15.71 8.46
CA ALA A 74 1.29 15.72 8.56
C ALA A 74 2.02 16.09 7.25
N VAL A 75 1.34 16.73 6.31
CA VAL A 75 1.93 17.28 5.08
C VAL A 75 2.51 18.66 5.39
N PRO A 76 3.77 18.96 5.07
CA PRO A 76 4.35 20.29 5.30
C PRO A 76 3.59 21.38 4.54
N GLU A 77 3.32 22.50 5.20
CA GLU A 77 2.50 23.62 4.69
C GLU A 77 2.88 24.08 3.27
N PRO A 78 4.18 24.23 2.91
CA PRO A 78 4.57 24.67 1.57
C PRO A 78 4.03 23.77 0.45
N PHE A 79 3.75 22.50 0.72
CA PHE A 79 3.25 21.54 -0.28
C PHE A 79 1.73 21.47 -0.40
N HIS A 80 0.96 22.15 0.49
CA HIS A 80 -0.50 22.06 0.49
C HIS A 80 -1.13 22.48 -0.84
N ALA A 81 -0.65 23.57 -1.44
CA ALA A 81 -1.18 24.07 -2.71
C ALA A 81 -0.87 23.10 -3.88
N ALA A 82 0.35 22.56 -3.93
CA ALA A 82 0.78 21.63 -4.94
C ALA A 82 0.02 20.28 -4.82
N LEU A 83 -0.16 19.79 -3.58
CA LEU A 83 -0.96 18.61 -3.31
C LEU A 83 -2.40 18.80 -3.76
N ALA A 84 -3.05 19.89 -3.37
CA ALA A 84 -4.42 20.19 -3.79
C ALA A 84 -4.54 20.35 -5.31
N SER A 85 -3.53 20.92 -5.97
CA SER A 85 -3.47 21.00 -7.43
C SER A 85 -3.37 19.63 -8.07
N SER A 86 -2.47 18.76 -7.57
CA SER A 86 -2.31 17.40 -8.12
C SER A 86 -3.59 16.58 -8.03
N TRP A 87 -4.38 16.76 -6.96
CA TRP A 87 -5.70 16.13 -6.81
C TRP A 87 -6.72 16.69 -7.80
N ARG A 88 -6.88 18.03 -7.86
CA ARG A 88 -7.87 18.69 -8.74
C ARG A 88 -7.59 18.45 -10.22
N CYS A 89 -6.32 18.37 -10.60
CA CYS A 89 -5.89 18.04 -11.97
C CYS A 89 -6.01 16.56 -12.29
N ARG A 90 -6.44 15.70 -11.34
CA ARG A 90 -6.51 14.25 -11.52
C ARG A 90 -5.19 13.67 -11.99
N SER A 91 -4.08 14.11 -11.35
CA SER A 91 -2.75 13.56 -11.67
C SER A 91 -2.79 12.04 -11.62
N PRO A 92 -2.20 11.34 -12.60
CA PRO A 92 -2.34 9.90 -12.74
C PRO A 92 -1.73 9.15 -11.56
N SER A 93 -2.42 8.12 -11.13
CA SER A 93 -2.00 7.18 -10.09
C SER A 93 -2.10 5.77 -10.62
N VAL A 94 -1.14 4.95 -10.30
CA VAL A 94 -1.08 3.55 -10.75
C VAL A 94 -1.68 2.62 -9.70
N TYR A 95 -1.28 2.71 -8.43
CA TYR A 95 -1.65 1.70 -7.46
C TYR A 95 -1.81 2.22 -6.01
N GLY A 96 -2.32 1.34 -5.15
CA GLY A 96 -2.38 1.49 -3.71
C GLY A 96 -2.92 0.20 -3.08
N ARG A 97 -2.77 0.05 -1.74
CA ARG A 97 -3.23 -1.14 -1.02
C ARG A 97 -3.92 -0.74 0.29
N PHE A 98 -5.17 -1.15 0.44
CA PHE A 98 -5.84 -1.13 1.73
C PHE A 98 -5.45 -2.35 2.55
N ASP A 99 -5.17 -2.17 3.83
CA ASP A 99 -5.04 -3.27 4.77
C ASP A 99 -6.36 -3.40 5.55
N LEU A 100 -7.01 -4.57 5.41
CA LEU A 100 -8.34 -4.85 5.92
C LEU A 100 -8.31 -5.99 6.94
N ALA A 101 -9.09 -5.87 8.01
CA ALA A 101 -9.44 -6.98 8.89
C ALA A 101 -10.74 -7.63 8.39
N TYR A 102 -10.74 -8.93 8.17
CA TYR A 102 -11.90 -9.68 7.67
C TYR A 102 -11.98 -11.07 8.28
N ASP A 103 -13.15 -11.41 8.81
CA ASP A 103 -13.41 -12.69 9.49
C ASP A 103 -14.19 -13.70 8.60
N GLY A 104 -14.55 -13.31 7.37
CA GLY A 104 -15.36 -14.12 6.46
C GLY A 104 -16.87 -13.93 6.64
N HIS A 105 -17.35 -13.09 7.56
CA HIS A 105 -18.77 -12.94 7.89
C HIS A 105 -19.19 -11.49 8.07
N SER A 106 -18.42 -10.72 8.84
CA SER A 106 -18.72 -9.31 9.12
C SER A 106 -18.18 -8.42 8.00
N PRO A 107 -18.69 -7.18 7.82
CA PRO A 107 -18.08 -6.26 6.87
C PRO A 107 -16.59 -6.08 7.12
N PRO A 108 -15.74 -6.14 6.07
CA PRO A 108 -14.31 -5.88 6.19
C PRO A 108 -14.04 -4.53 6.85
N LYS A 109 -13.10 -4.46 7.79
CA LYS A 109 -12.75 -3.25 8.52
C LYS A 109 -11.43 -2.66 8.04
N LEU A 110 -11.46 -1.39 7.64
CA LEU A 110 -10.28 -0.64 7.25
C LEU A 110 -9.32 -0.46 8.42
N LEU A 111 -8.09 -0.94 8.27
CA LEU A 111 -7.02 -0.71 9.23
C LEU A 111 -6.16 0.49 8.81
N GLU A 112 -5.78 0.56 7.52
CA GLU A 112 -5.00 1.67 6.94
C GLU A 112 -5.03 1.64 5.41
N TYR A 113 -4.57 2.71 4.78
CA TYR A 113 -4.33 2.81 3.34
C TYR A 113 -2.86 3.09 3.06
N ASN A 114 -2.19 2.14 2.45
CA ASN A 114 -0.86 2.30 1.87
C ASN A 114 -1.01 2.82 0.45
N ALA A 115 -1.20 4.13 0.31
CA ALA A 115 -1.56 4.76 -0.96
C ALA A 115 -0.35 5.09 -1.85
N ASP A 116 0.82 5.33 -1.24
CA ASP A 116 2.00 5.87 -1.93
C ASP A 116 2.99 4.77 -2.35
N THR A 117 3.47 3.98 -1.42
CA THR A 117 4.56 3.00 -1.65
C THR A 117 4.22 1.62 -1.05
N PRO A 118 3.08 0.99 -1.39
CA PRO A 118 2.81 -0.37 -0.93
C PRO A 118 3.74 -1.37 -1.60
N THR A 119 4.31 -2.28 -0.81
CA THR A 119 5.10 -3.44 -1.25
C THR A 119 4.28 -4.73 -1.24
N SER A 120 4.90 -5.90 -1.43
CA SER A 120 4.24 -7.21 -1.59
C SER A 120 3.42 -7.32 -2.90
N LEU A 121 3.83 -6.59 -3.93
CA LEU A 121 3.13 -6.53 -5.21
C LEU A 121 3.38 -7.77 -6.08
N LEU A 122 4.64 -8.21 -6.18
CA LEU A 122 5.03 -9.42 -6.94
C LEU A 122 4.36 -10.66 -6.34
N GLU A 123 4.36 -10.76 -5.00
CA GLU A 123 3.72 -11.85 -4.26
C GLU A 123 2.22 -11.92 -4.57
N SER A 124 1.57 -10.75 -4.56
CA SER A 124 0.13 -10.64 -4.79
C SER A 124 -0.26 -10.89 -6.25
N ALA A 125 0.55 -10.42 -7.20
CA ALA A 125 0.20 -10.47 -8.61
C ALA A 125 0.63 -11.78 -9.30
N VAL A 126 1.83 -12.28 -8.99
CA VAL A 126 2.48 -13.36 -9.74
C VAL A 126 2.69 -14.62 -8.92
N ILE A 127 3.34 -14.50 -7.75
CA ILE A 127 3.79 -15.67 -7.00
C ILE A 127 2.61 -16.53 -6.53
N GLN A 128 1.59 -15.91 -5.93
CA GLN A 128 0.39 -16.64 -5.50
C GLN A 128 -0.45 -17.13 -6.68
N TRP A 129 -0.42 -16.46 -7.84
CA TRP A 129 -1.14 -16.90 -9.03
C TRP A 129 -0.55 -18.19 -9.57
N THR A 130 0.76 -18.26 -9.79
CA THR A 130 1.44 -19.45 -10.27
C THR A 130 1.37 -20.61 -9.26
N TRP A 131 1.38 -20.28 -7.95
CA TRP A 131 1.09 -21.26 -6.92
C TRP A 131 -0.30 -21.84 -7.08
N ARG A 132 -1.34 -21.02 -7.28
CA ARG A 132 -2.72 -21.48 -7.47
C ARG A 132 -2.86 -22.35 -8.72
N GLU A 133 -2.25 -21.98 -9.84
CA GLU A 133 -2.29 -22.78 -11.07
C GLU A 133 -1.75 -24.19 -10.90
N GLU A 134 -0.71 -24.36 -10.09
CA GLU A 134 -0.12 -25.68 -9.87
C GLU A 134 -0.84 -26.48 -8.77
N VAL A 135 -1.34 -25.82 -7.72
CA VAL A 135 -1.90 -26.52 -6.55
C VAL A 135 -3.42 -26.71 -6.66
N TYR A 136 -4.11 -25.73 -7.21
CA TYR A 136 -5.56 -25.72 -7.40
C TYR A 136 -5.95 -25.26 -8.81
N PRO A 137 -5.61 -26.03 -9.87
CA PRO A 137 -5.79 -25.60 -11.26
C PRO A 137 -7.25 -25.38 -11.67
N ALA A 138 -8.20 -25.95 -10.94
CA ALA A 138 -9.65 -25.79 -11.19
C ALA A 138 -10.28 -24.64 -10.38
N ALA A 139 -9.54 -24.03 -9.46
CA ALA A 139 -9.99 -22.91 -8.66
C ALA A 139 -9.67 -21.57 -9.36
N ASP A 140 -10.23 -20.49 -8.83
CA ASP A 140 -9.88 -19.14 -9.26
C ASP A 140 -9.18 -18.35 -8.13
N GLN A 141 -8.76 -17.14 -8.40
CA GLN A 141 -8.11 -16.24 -7.45
C GLN A 141 -8.55 -14.80 -7.70
N PHE A 142 -8.88 -14.06 -6.65
CA PHE A 142 -9.16 -12.64 -6.80
C PHE A 142 -7.84 -11.89 -7.08
N ASN A 143 -7.48 -11.85 -8.36
CA ASN A 143 -6.19 -11.35 -8.80
C ASN A 143 -6.23 -10.93 -10.29
N SER A 144 -6.51 -9.68 -10.56
CA SER A 144 -6.37 -9.03 -11.87
C SER A 144 -5.30 -7.92 -11.82
N ILE A 145 -4.37 -8.01 -10.84
CA ILE A 145 -3.38 -6.96 -10.55
C ILE A 145 -2.48 -6.74 -11.76
N HIS A 146 -1.95 -7.83 -12.34
CA HIS A 146 -1.00 -7.77 -13.45
C HIS A 146 -1.58 -7.07 -14.69
N GLU A 147 -2.75 -7.52 -15.13
CA GLU A 147 -3.43 -6.97 -16.31
C GLU A 147 -3.84 -5.52 -16.10
N ARG A 148 -4.32 -5.20 -14.90
CA ARG A 148 -4.72 -3.82 -14.56
C ARG A 148 -3.51 -2.88 -14.47
N LEU A 149 -2.35 -3.33 -13.99
CA LEU A 149 -1.11 -2.53 -14.03
C LEU A 149 -0.70 -2.21 -15.46
N ILE A 150 -0.69 -3.21 -16.37
CA ILE A 150 -0.40 -3.00 -17.79
C ILE A 150 -1.37 -1.97 -18.39
N ALA A 151 -2.67 -2.09 -18.11
CA ALA A 151 -3.68 -1.15 -18.57
C ALA A 151 -3.47 0.26 -17.98
N ALA A 152 -3.14 0.37 -16.69
CA ALA A 152 -2.86 1.63 -16.01
C ALA A 152 -1.68 2.36 -16.67
N TRP A 153 -0.57 1.67 -16.89
CA TRP A 153 0.59 2.21 -17.61
C TRP A 153 0.24 2.67 -19.03
N SER A 154 -0.53 1.85 -19.76
CA SER A 154 -0.98 2.21 -21.12
C SER A 154 -1.87 3.47 -21.13
N SER A 155 -2.62 3.72 -20.08
CA SER A 155 -3.57 4.85 -19.99
C SER A 155 -2.92 6.18 -19.62
N LEU A 156 -1.65 6.20 -19.19
CA LEU A 156 -0.97 7.45 -18.85
C LEU A 156 -0.96 8.41 -20.06
N PRO A 157 -1.32 9.69 -19.85
CA PRO A 157 -1.51 10.64 -20.97
C PRO A 157 -0.19 10.98 -21.69
N ASP A 158 0.90 11.16 -20.95
CA ASP A 158 2.22 11.37 -21.51
C ASP A 158 2.82 10.01 -21.93
N LYS A 159 3.36 9.93 -23.14
CA LYS A 159 3.95 8.71 -23.73
C LYS A 159 5.48 8.66 -23.63
N SER A 160 6.09 9.63 -22.98
CA SER A 160 7.53 9.59 -22.69
C SER A 160 7.87 8.35 -21.84
N PRO A 161 9.12 7.89 -21.88
CA PRO A 161 9.59 6.83 -20.97
C PRO A 161 9.37 7.18 -19.52
N VAL A 162 9.12 6.17 -18.69
CA VAL A 162 8.98 6.32 -17.24
C VAL A 162 10.27 5.86 -16.58
N THR A 163 10.90 6.74 -15.81
CA THR A 163 12.00 6.37 -14.92
C THR A 163 11.40 5.82 -13.63
N VAL A 164 11.82 4.62 -13.23
CA VAL A 164 11.44 3.99 -11.96
C VAL A 164 12.59 4.19 -10.99
N ALA A 165 12.38 4.92 -9.90
CA ALA A 165 13.42 5.18 -8.89
C ALA A 165 13.10 4.48 -7.58
N CYS A 166 14.08 3.77 -7.04
CA CYS A 166 14.02 3.12 -5.72
C CYS A 166 15.41 3.11 -5.07
N LEU A 167 15.47 2.71 -3.80
CA LEU A 167 16.73 2.38 -3.14
C LEU A 167 17.16 0.97 -3.59
N THR A 168 18.11 0.89 -4.50
CA THR A 168 18.49 -0.38 -5.16
C THR A 168 19.21 -1.36 -4.25
N ASP A 169 19.70 -0.90 -3.10
CA ASP A 169 20.28 -1.73 -2.03
C ASP A 169 19.23 -2.33 -1.09
N GLN A 170 17.95 -1.92 -1.22
CA GLN A 170 16.81 -2.51 -0.53
C GLN A 170 16.18 -3.56 -1.43
N GLU A 171 16.36 -4.85 -1.08
CA GLU A 171 15.97 -5.97 -1.95
C GLU A 171 14.46 -5.99 -2.26
N GLU A 172 13.61 -5.68 -1.29
CA GLU A 172 12.15 -5.62 -1.48
C GLU A 172 11.74 -4.50 -2.43
N ASP A 173 12.35 -3.31 -2.27
CA ASP A 173 12.10 -2.17 -3.15
C ASP A 173 12.57 -2.46 -4.58
N TRP A 174 13.75 -3.10 -4.72
CA TRP A 174 14.27 -3.52 -6.01
C TRP A 174 13.34 -4.50 -6.72
N VAL A 175 12.90 -5.56 -6.04
CA VAL A 175 12.01 -6.58 -6.62
C VAL A 175 10.67 -5.96 -7.01
N CYS A 176 10.09 -5.10 -6.17
CA CYS A 176 8.85 -4.39 -6.46
C CYS A 176 9.02 -3.47 -7.69
N SER A 177 10.11 -2.70 -7.75
CA SER A 177 10.40 -1.79 -8.86
C SER A 177 10.69 -2.54 -10.17
N ALA A 178 11.39 -3.66 -10.11
CA ALA A 178 11.65 -4.51 -11.26
C ALA A 178 10.35 -5.08 -11.85
N TYR A 179 9.43 -5.52 -10.99
CA TYR A 179 8.11 -5.99 -11.42
C TYR A 179 7.26 -4.86 -12.01
N LEU A 180 7.27 -3.66 -11.42
CA LEU A 180 6.58 -2.50 -11.97
C LEU A 180 7.14 -2.10 -13.34
N LEU A 181 8.46 -2.14 -13.51
CA LEU A 181 9.11 -1.92 -14.82
C LEU A 181 8.71 -3.00 -15.84
N ASP A 182 8.63 -4.26 -15.43
CA ASP A 182 8.18 -5.35 -16.32
C ASP A 182 6.76 -5.10 -16.84
N THR A 183 5.80 -4.75 -15.97
CA THR A 183 4.43 -4.39 -16.37
C THR A 183 4.38 -3.14 -17.25
N LEU A 184 5.26 -2.16 -16.99
CA LEU A 184 5.41 -0.96 -17.81
C LEU A 184 5.87 -1.34 -19.23
N VAL A 185 6.89 -2.18 -19.36
CA VAL A 185 7.41 -2.65 -20.66
C VAL A 185 6.34 -3.47 -21.40
N GLN A 186 5.62 -4.34 -20.72
CA GLN A 186 4.52 -5.10 -21.30
C GLN A 186 3.36 -4.20 -21.78
N SER A 187 3.21 -3.01 -21.22
CA SER A 187 2.24 -1.99 -21.70
C SER A 187 2.66 -1.32 -23.02
N GLY A 188 3.83 -1.67 -23.56
CA GLY A 188 4.42 -1.07 -24.75
C GLY A 188 5.16 0.25 -24.50
N ARG A 189 5.46 0.59 -23.24
CA ARG A 189 6.16 1.82 -22.86
C ARG A 189 7.65 1.56 -22.60
N GLY A 190 8.49 2.55 -22.86
CA GLY A 190 9.88 2.54 -22.43
C GLY A 190 10.04 2.94 -20.97
N GLY A 191 11.07 2.40 -20.33
CA GLY A 191 11.45 2.78 -18.97
C GLY A 191 12.76 2.16 -18.54
N ALA A 192 13.29 2.63 -17.42
CA ALA A 192 14.48 2.10 -16.76
C ALA A 192 14.41 2.31 -15.26
N ILE A 193 15.11 1.46 -14.49
CA ILE A 193 15.30 1.67 -13.05
C ILE A 193 16.56 2.50 -12.86
N VAL A 194 16.48 3.45 -11.92
CA VAL A 194 17.62 4.24 -11.45
C VAL A 194 17.73 4.14 -9.92
N GLU A 195 18.96 4.25 -9.42
CA GLU A 195 19.17 4.46 -7.99
C GLU A 195 18.62 5.84 -7.60
N LEU A 196 17.74 5.87 -6.58
CA LEU A 196 17.09 7.12 -6.17
C LEU A 196 18.09 8.19 -5.74
N ARG A 197 19.21 7.78 -5.11
CA ARG A 197 20.27 8.70 -4.63
C ARG A 197 21.03 9.37 -5.75
N ASP A 198 20.96 8.83 -6.97
CA ASP A 198 21.61 9.37 -8.17
C ASP A 198 20.72 10.33 -8.96
N VAL A 199 19.45 10.48 -8.51
CA VAL A 199 18.53 11.46 -9.12
C VAL A 199 18.94 12.88 -8.72
N GLY A 200 19.31 13.69 -9.73
CA GLY A 200 19.76 15.07 -9.59
C GLY A 200 18.68 16.10 -9.96
N TRP A 201 19.05 17.37 -9.90
CA TRP A 201 18.19 18.49 -10.27
C TRP A 201 18.87 19.45 -11.27
N ASP A 202 18.24 19.69 -12.42
CA ASP A 202 18.62 20.74 -13.36
C ASP A 202 17.74 21.98 -13.16
N ALA A 203 18.34 23.00 -12.56
CA ALA A 203 17.66 24.27 -12.29
C ALA A 203 17.29 25.06 -13.57
N THR A 204 18.00 24.83 -14.70
CA THR A 204 17.74 25.51 -15.96
C THR A 204 16.49 24.97 -16.63
N GLN A 205 16.37 23.64 -16.66
CA GLN A 205 15.21 22.94 -17.22
C GLN A 205 14.06 22.85 -16.23
N ARG A 206 14.33 23.01 -14.93
CA ARG A 206 13.41 22.75 -13.81
C ARG A 206 12.89 21.32 -13.86
N MET A 207 13.80 20.36 -14.03
CA MET A 207 13.51 18.94 -14.12
C MET A 207 14.46 18.14 -13.26
N PHE A 208 13.96 17.04 -12.73
CA PHE A 208 14.84 16.00 -12.19
C PHE A 208 15.59 15.34 -13.33
N VAL A 209 16.81 14.88 -13.05
CA VAL A 209 17.70 14.25 -14.06
C VAL A 209 18.27 12.96 -13.49
N ASP A 210 18.63 12.06 -14.41
CA ASP A 210 19.34 10.82 -14.08
C ASP A 210 20.86 11.04 -13.85
N GLU A 211 21.60 9.99 -13.59
CA GLU A 211 23.06 10.00 -13.37
C GLU A 211 23.86 10.52 -14.57
N LEU A 212 23.26 10.48 -15.77
CA LEU A 212 23.85 10.99 -17.02
C LEU A 212 23.41 12.43 -17.32
N ASN A 213 22.72 13.10 -16.38
CA ASN A 213 22.07 14.40 -16.54
C ASN A 213 21.01 14.44 -17.63
N SER A 214 20.39 13.30 -17.97
CA SER A 214 19.26 13.27 -18.90
C SER A 214 17.96 13.65 -18.18
N PRO A 215 17.11 14.51 -18.78
CA PRO A 215 15.87 14.95 -18.14
C PRO A 215 14.88 13.80 -17.90
N ILE A 216 14.35 13.70 -16.70
CA ILE A 216 13.31 12.74 -16.31
C ILE A 216 11.94 13.40 -16.51
N HIS A 217 11.20 13.00 -17.55
CA HIS A 217 9.86 13.52 -17.82
C HIS A 217 8.80 12.92 -16.88
N GLN A 218 8.88 11.61 -16.63
CA GLN A 218 8.00 10.87 -15.74
C GLN A 218 8.83 10.05 -14.76
N LEU A 219 8.58 10.25 -13.47
CA LEU A 219 9.30 9.57 -12.40
C LEU A 219 8.31 8.79 -11.55
N PHE A 220 8.31 7.47 -11.66
CA PHE A 220 7.73 6.61 -10.65
C PHE A 220 8.75 6.45 -9.52
N LYS A 221 8.35 6.83 -8.30
CA LYS A 221 9.21 6.75 -7.13
C LYS A 221 8.70 5.71 -6.15
N LEU A 222 9.46 4.69 -5.84
CA LEU A 222 9.21 3.82 -4.68
C LEU A 222 9.94 4.40 -3.45
N TYR A 223 9.52 5.58 -3.04
CA TYR A 223 10.08 6.34 -1.93
C TYR A 223 9.01 7.24 -1.32
N PRO A 224 8.84 7.28 0.01
CA PRO A 224 7.74 8.01 0.64
C PRO A 224 7.73 9.51 0.36
N TRP A 225 6.57 10.07 0.05
CA TRP A 225 6.40 11.53 -0.10
C TRP A 225 6.82 12.30 1.14
N GLU A 226 6.50 11.79 2.34
CA GLU A 226 6.84 12.44 3.61
C GLU A 226 8.34 12.55 3.85
N TRP A 227 9.14 11.66 3.25
CA TRP A 227 10.60 11.75 3.28
C TRP A 227 11.09 12.70 2.19
N LEU A 228 10.64 12.50 0.95
CA LEU A 228 11.08 13.30 -0.21
C LEU A 228 10.85 14.80 0.00
N MET A 229 9.72 15.19 0.63
CA MET A 229 9.41 16.58 0.94
C MET A 229 10.36 17.23 1.97
N ARG A 230 11.10 16.43 2.75
CA ARG A 230 12.00 16.88 3.81
C ARG A 230 13.47 16.84 3.41
N GLU A 231 13.78 16.27 2.27
CA GLU A 231 15.15 16.16 1.76
C GLU A 231 15.61 17.46 1.09
N GLU A 232 16.92 17.52 0.76
CA GLU A 232 17.56 18.68 0.13
C GLU A 232 16.83 19.14 -1.14
N PHE A 233 16.35 18.21 -1.96
CA PHE A 233 15.63 18.50 -3.20
C PHE A 233 14.12 18.70 -3.01
N GLY A 234 13.62 18.59 -1.78
CA GLY A 234 12.20 18.79 -1.47
C GLY A 234 11.62 20.09 -2.03
N PRO A 235 12.26 21.26 -1.85
CA PRO A 235 11.77 22.53 -2.41
C PRO A 235 11.58 22.50 -3.94
N HIS A 236 12.40 21.73 -4.67
CA HIS A 236 12.34 21.64 -6.12
C HIS A 236 11.11 20.90 -6.63
N LEU A 237 10.46 20.07 -5.78
CA LEU A 237 9.20 19.41 -6.11
C LEU A 237 8.08 20.40 -6.48
N LEU A 238 8.11 21.61 -5.91
CA LEU A 238 7.11 22.65 -6.14
C LEU A 238 7.24 23.31 -7.52
N ASP A 239 8.44 23.33 -8.05
CA ASP A 239 8.77 23.99 -9.31
C ASP A 239 9.05 23.02 -10.47
N SER A 240 9.05 21.72 -10.17
CA SER A 240 9.43 20.68 -11.12
C SER A 240 8.43 20.53 -12.26
N ARG A 241 8.97 20.26 -13.44
CA ARG A 241 8.24 19.84 -14.65
C ARG A 241 8.19 18.30 -14.78
N THR A 242 8.93 17.58 -13.95
CA THR A 242 8.85 16.12 -13.88
C THR A 242 7.48 15.70 -13.35
N LEU A 243 6.79 14.82 -14.05
CA LEU A 243 5.55 14.22 -13.57
C LEU A 243 5.87 13.08 -12.60
N PHE A 244 5.47 13.24 -11.35
CA PHE A 244 5.64 12.19 -10.34
C PHE A 244 4.48 11.17 -10.35
N ILE A 245 4.82 9.92 -10.27
CA ILE A 245 3.95 8.74 -10.12
C ILE A 245 4.48 7.96 -8.90
N GLU A 246 3.81 7.74 -7.82
CA GLU A 246 2.46 8.23 -7.47
C GLU A 246 2.43 9.74 -7.28
N PRO A 247 1.30 10.38 -7.52
CA PRO A 247 1.18 11.82 -7.43
C PRO A 247 1.18 12.33 -5.98
N MET A 248 1.49 13.64 -5.80
CA MET A 248 1.69 14.25 -4.48
C MET A 248 0.48 14.11 -3.53
N TYR A 249 -0.75 14.03 -4.04
CA TYR A 249 -1.93 13.84 -3.19
C TYR A 249 -1.92 12.50 -2.43
N LYS A 250 -1.12 11.53 -2.87
CA LYS A 250 -0.96 10.25 -2.16
C LYS A 250 -0.31 10.42 -0.78
N ALA A 251 0.48 11.47 -0.56
CA ALA A 251 0.99 11.81 0.77
C ALA A 251 -0.16 12.01 1.78
N ALA A 252 -1.24 12.67 1.37
CA ALA A 252 -2.42 12.83 2.21
C ALA A 252 -3.16 11.51 2.44
N LEU A 253 -3.37 10.73 1.37
CA LEU A 253 -4.11 9.46 1.44
C LEU A 253 -3.37 8.40 2.27
N SER A 254 -2.03 8.38 2.24
CA SER A 254 -1.21 7.45 3.04
C SER A 254 -1.15 7.82 4.52
N CYS A 255 -1.42 9.08 4.86
CA CYS A 255 -1.37 9.54 6.24
C CYS A 255 -2.54 8.96 7.05
N LYS A 256 -2.24 8.31 8.17
CA LYS A 256 -3.26 7.77 9.07
C LYS A 256 -4.17 8.85 9.68
N GLY A 257 -3.78 10.14 9.54
CA GLY A 257 -4.64 11.29 9.85
C GLY A 257 -5.94 11.33 9.02
N MET A 258 -6.03 10.60 7.89
CA MET A 258 -7.27 10.42 7.15
C MET A 258 -8.31 9.58 7.91
N LEU A 259 -7.90 8.64 8.76
CA LEU A 259 -8.82 7.75 9.47
C LEU A 259 -9.82 8.49 10.39
N PRO A 260 -9.40 9.45 11.25
CA PRO A 260 -10.35 10.25 12.02
C PRO A 260 -11.21 11.16 11.17
N LEU A 261 -10.71 11.65 10.02
CA LEU A 261 -11.50 12.46 9.08
C LEU A 261 -12.58 11.62 8.39
N LEU A 262 -12.25 10.40 7.98
CA LEU A 262 -13.22 9.44 7.46
C LEU A 262 -14.32 9.15 8.47
N TRP A 263 -13.96 8.89 9.73
CA TRP A 263 -14.96 8.65 10.78
C TRP A 263 -15.83 9.88 11.06
N GLU A 264 -15.25 11.08 11.01
CA GLU A 264 -16.00 12.34 11.15
C GLU A 264 -16.99 12.56 10.01
N TYR A 265 -16.57 12.29 8.75
CA TYR A 265 -17.42 12.52 7.58
C TYR A 265 -18.45 11.41 7.34
N PHE A 266 -18.15 10.18 7.75
CA PHE A 266 -18.97 8.98 7.52
C PHE A 266 -19.15 8.15 8.81
N PRO A 267 -19.72 8.74 9.85
CA PRO A 267 -19.82 8.07 11.16
C PRO A 267 -20.72 6.82 11.06
N GLY A 268 -20.26 5.73 11.67
CA GLY A 268 -21.01 4.46 11.67
C GLY A 268 -20.94 3.66 10.38
N HIS A 269 -20.14 4.07 9.40
CA HIS A 269 -19.96 3.31 8.16
C HIS A 269 -19.45 1.88 8.44
N PRO A 270 -20.05 0.83 7.81
CA PRO A 270 -19.75 -0.57 8.16
C PRO A 270 -18.29 -0.98 7.96
N ASN A 271 -17.58 -0.39 6.99
CA ASN A 271 -16.18 -0.71 6.73
C ASN A 271 -15.19 0.16 7.52
N LEU A 272 -15.65 1.19 8.24
CA LEU A 272 -14.78 2.05 9.05
C LEU A 272 -14.75 1.59 10.50
N LEU A 273 -13.69 1.96 11.20
CA LEU A 273 -13.55 1.86 12.64
C LEU A 273 -13.63 3.27 13.24
N GLU A 274 -14.31 3.41 14.39
CA GLU A 274 -14.31 4.66 15.14
C GLU A 274 -12.88 5.11 15.39
N THR A 275 -12.52 6.31 14.91
CA THR A 275 -11.14 6.80 14.97
C THR A 275 -11.11 8.27 15.38
N HIS A 276 -10.20 8.62 16.27
CA HIS A 276 -10.03 9.96 16.82
C HIS A 276 -8.55 10.35 16.93
N ARG A 277 -8.28 11.65 17.04
CA ARG A 277 -6.92 12.17 17.34
C ARG A 277 -6.50 12.07 18.81
N ARG A 278 -7.43 11.72 19.68
CA ARG A 278 -7.23 11.44 21.11
C ARG A 278 -8.12 10.25 21.46
N PRO A 279 -7.77 9.44 22.46
CA PRO A 279 -8.55 8.23 22.78
C PRO A 279 -10.02 8.55 23.16
N GLY A 280 -10.29 9.71 23.75
CA GLY A 280 -11.64 10.13 24.08
C GLY A 280 -12.35 9.13 24.99
N ARG A 281 -13.44 8.53 24.46
CA ARG A 281 -14.23 7.50 25.16
C ARG A 281 -13.82 6.07 24.83
N LEU A 282 -12.86 5.88 23.90
CA LEU A 282 -12.39 4.56 23.53
C LEU A 282 -11.60 3.94 24.69
N THR A 283 -12.08 2.84 25.22
CA THR A 283 -11.37 2.02 26.21
C THR A 283 -10.53 0.91 25.56
N SER A 284 -10.85 0.57 24.31
CA SER A 284 -10.13 -0.41 23.49
C SER A 284 -9.80 0.21 22.14
N TYR A 285 -8.52 0.34 21.83
CA TYR A 285 -8.06 1.02 20.61
C TYR A 285 -6.66 0.56 20.18
N ALA A 286 -6.36 0.81 18.92
CA ALA A 286 -5.01 0.83 18.37
C ALA A 286 -4.53 2.29 18.33
N ARG A 287 -3.45 2.64 19.04
CA ARG A 287 -2.72 3.90 18.87
C ARG A 287 -1.70 3.72 17.77
N LYS A 288 -1.77 4.56 16.74
CA LYS A 288 -0.90 4.48 15.55
C LYS A 288 -0.28 5.85 15.28
N PRO A 289 1.04 5.97 15.00
CA PRO A 289 1.62 7.21 14.51
C PRO A 289 0.97 7.65 13.19
N LEU A 290 0.93 8.96 12.92
CA LEU A 290 0.38 9.48 11.66
C LEU A 290 1.12 8.94 10.44
N LEU A 291 2.44 8.87 10.54
CA LEU A 291 3.36 8.37 9.50
C LEU A 291 4.11 7.17 10.07
N SER A 292 3.60 5.97 9.92
CA SER A 292 4.30 4.75 10.36
C SER A 292 4.15 3.64 9.33
N ARG A 293 5.14 2.76 9.31
CA ARG A 293 5.25 1.59 8.42
C ARG A 293 5.48 0.35 9.26
N GLU A 294 5.10 -0.82 8.73
CA GLU A 294 5.44 -2.13 9.32
C GLU A 294 5.05 -2.28 10.80
N GLY A 295 3.98 -1.62 11.22
CA GLY A 295 3.50 -1.69 12.60
C GLY A 295 4.37 -0.97 13.63
N GLN A 296 5.39 -0.21 13.22
CA GLN A 296 6.29 0.49 14.15
C GLN A 296 5.53 1.51 15.01
N ASN A 297 5.84 1.54 16.30
CA ASN A 297 5.22 2.37 17.35
C ASN A 297 3.70 2.23 17.44
N VAL A 298 3.15 1.10 17.00
CA VAL A 298 1.74 0.76 17.21
C VAL A 298 1.56 0.15 18.60
N THR A 299 0.59 0.68 19.36
CA THR A 299 0.21 0.15 20.68
C THR A 299 -1.26 -0.27 20.63
N LEU A 300 -1.54 -1.51 21.04
CA LEU A 300 -2.91 -2.01 21.17
C LEU A 300 -3.33 -1.99 22.65
N VAL A 301 -4.45 -1.34 22.91
CA VAL A 301 -5.05 -1.24 24.26
C VAL A 301 -6.41 -1.92 24.24
N ARG A 302 -6.67 -2.81 25.21
CA ARG A 302 -7.97 -3.45 25.43
C ARG A 302 -8.42 -3.17 26.85
N GLU A 303 -9.60 -2.57 26.98
CA GLU A 303 -10.18 -2.19 28.29
C GLU A 303 -9.19 -1.42 29.20
N GLY A 304 -8.44 -0.50 28.59
CA GLY A 304 -7.45 0.32 29.29
C GLY A 304 -6.10 -0.38 29.57
N VAL A 305 -5.93 -1.65 29.16
CA VAL A 305 -4.68 -2.42 29.36
C VAL A 305 -3.96 -2.57 28.03
N THR A 306 -2.66 -2.28 27.99
CA THR A 306 -1.82 -2.55 26.83
C THR A 306 -1.68 -4.06 26.61
N VAL A 307 -2.11 -4.56 25.46
CA VAL A 307 -2.07 -5.99 25.09
C VAL A 307 -1.00 -6.31 24.04
N ALA A 308 -0.53 -5.31 23.31
CA ALA A 308 0.61 -5.42 22.40
C ALA A 308 1.22 -4.04 22.17
N GLU A 309 2.53 -4.01 21.98
CA GLU A 309 3.28 -2.79 21.64
C GLU A 309 4.45 -3.17 20.73
N CYS A 310 4.66 -2.37 19.69
CA CYS A 310 5.80 -2.49 18.79
C CYS A 310 6.68 -1.26 18.94
N ASP A 311 7.99 -1.45 19.05
CA ASP A 311 8.96 -0.38 19.04
C ASP A 311 9.09 0.26 17.64
N GLY A 312 9.64 1.46 17.58
CA GLY A 312 9.90 2.14 16.30
C GLY A 312 10.33 3.59 16.48
N VAL A 313 10.59 4.25 15.34
CA VAL A 313 11.13 5.62 15.30
C VAL A 313 10.06 6.68 14.98
N TYR A 314 8.83 6.25 14.68
CA TYR A 314 7.75 7.16 14.27
C TYR A 314 6.99 7.75 15.46
N GLY A 315 6.26 8.85 15.24
CA GLY A 315 5.33 9.43 16.21
C GLY A 315 5.58 10.90 16.54
N GLU A 316 6.60 11.51 15.94
CA GLU A 316 6.88 12.94 16.12
C GLU A 316 5.71 13.80 15.66
N GLU A 317 5.05 13.44 14.56
CA GLU A 317 3.89 14.13 13.98
C GLU A 317 2.59 13.92 14.76
N GLY A 318 2.59 13.01 15.72
CA GLY A 318 1.43 12.67 16.54
C GLY A 318 0.80 11.32 16.17
N TYR A 319 -0.38 11.06 16.75
CA TYR A 319 -1.02 9.75 16.71
C TYR A 319 -2.51 9.84 16.38
N VAL A 320 -3.05 8.72 15.89
CA VAL A 320 -4.49 8.44 15.86
C VAL A 320 -4.82 7.30 16.81
N TYR A 321 -6.07 7.27 17.27
CA TYR A 321 -6.63 6.25 18.14
C TYR A 321 -7.81 5.63 17.42
N GLN A 322 -7.61 4.44 16.85
CA GLN A 322 -8.60 3.70 16.09
C GLN A 322 -9.21 2.62 16.98
N GLY A 323 -10.54 2.52 17.03
CA GLY A 323 -11.24 1.47 17.77
C GLY A 323 -10.62 0.10 17.48
N LEU A 324 -10.37 -0.68 18.54
CA LEU A 324 -9.68 -1.96 18.42
C LEU A 324 -10.51 -2.95 17.62
N CYS A 325 -10.02 -3.34 16.47
CA CYS A 325 -10.57 -4.43 15.67
C CYS A 325 -9.99 -5.76 16.16
N THR A 326 -10.86 -6.72 16.43
CA THR A 326 -10.40 -8.08 16.74
C THR A 326 -10.11 -8.80 15.43
N LEU A 327 -8.82 -9.06 15.15
CA LEU A 327 -8.44 -9.90 14.03
C LEU A 327 -8.93 -11.33 14.27
N PRO A 328 -9.43 -12.04 13.23
CA PRO A 328 -9.79 -13.45 13.38
C PRO A 328 -8.53 -14.27 13.67
N SER A 329 -8.63 -15.20 14.62
CA SER A 329 -7.57 -16.18 14.88
C SER A 329 -7.87 -17.46 14.12
N MET A 330 -7.00 -17.83 13.20
CA MET A 330 -7.12 -19.04 12.37
C MET A 330 -5.90 -19.94 12.59
N ASP A 331 -6.06 -21.02 13.34
CA ASP A 331 -4.95 -21.90 13.76
C ASP A 331 -3.80 -21.16 14.49
N GLY A 332 -4.12 -20.10 15.24
CA GLY A 332 -3.13 -19.27 15.94
C GLY A 332 -2.46 -18.21 15.07
N ALA A 333 -2.86 -18.08 13.82
CA ALA A 333 -2.46 -17.00 12.92
C ALA A 333 -3.52 -15.90 12.84
N TYR A 334 -3.10 -14.66 12.68
CA TYR A 334 -3.94 -13.47 12.53
C TYR A 334 -3.75 -12.88 11.13
N PRO A 335 -4.66 -13.18 10.16
CA PRO A 335 -4.55 -12.67 8.80
C PRO A 335 -4.98 -11.20 8.71
N VAL A 336 -4.27 -10.46 7.85
CA VAL A 336 -4.65 -9.15 7.35
C VAL A 336 -4.70 -9.21 5.84
N ILE A 337 -5.79 -8.71 5.27
CA ILE A 337 -6.03 -8.71 3.82
C ILE A 337 -5.46 -7.41 3.24
N GLY A 338 -4.45 -7.52 2.40
CA GLY A 338 -3.97 -6.43 1.57
C GLY A 338 -4.80 -6.35 0.29
N SER A 339 -5.76 -5.44 0.22
CA SER A 339 -6.62 -5.27 -0.96
C SER A 339 -6.07 -4.21 -1.89
N TRP A 340 -5.72 -4.60 -3.12
CA TRP A 340 -5.09 -3.75 -4.12
C TRP A 340 -6.10 -2.94 -4.92
N VAL A 341 -5.76 -1.67 -5.10
CA VAL A 341 -6.46 -0.74 -5.98
C VAL A 341 -5.49 -0.32 -7.09
N ILE A 342 -5.87 -0.58 -8.33
CA ILE A 342 -5.09 -0.20 -9.51
C ILE A 342 -5.91 0.79 -10.34
N ALA A 343 -5.33 1.97 -10.60
CA ALA A 343 -6.02 3.06 -11.31
C ALA A 343 -7.42 3.40 -10.74
N GLY A 344 -7.59 3.27 -9.42
CA GLY A 344 -8.85 3.55 -8.72
C GLY A 344 -9.83 2.38 -8.59
N GLU A 345 -9.53 1.22 -9.17
CA GLU A 345 -10.40 0.05 -9.18
C GLU A 345 -9.83 -1.11 -8.36
N PRO A 346 -10.67 -1.89 -7.65
CA PRO A 346 -10.23 -3.11 -6.98
C PRO A 346 -9.59 -4.08 -7.98
N ALA A 347 -8.46 -4.66 -7.61
CA ALA A 347 -7.68 -5.48 -8.54
C ALA A 347 -7.34 -6.88 -8.01
N GLY A 348 -7.45 -7.10 -6.73
CA GLY A 348 -7.08 -8.37 -6.12
C GLY A 348 -6.64 -8.22 -4.67
N ILE A 349 -6.31 -9.35 -4.04
CA ILE A 349 -5.87 -9.36 -2.64
C ILE A 349 -4.57 -10.13 -2.48
N GLY A 350 -3.79 -9.75 -1.44
CA GLY A 350 -2.73 -10.54 -0.84
C GLY A 350 -3.03 -10.73 0.64
N ILE A 351 -2.64 -11.84 1.23
CA ILE A 351 -2.88 -12.11 2.65
C ILE A 351 -1.56 -12.22 3.38
N ARG A 352 -1.37 -11.38 4.38
CA ARG A 352 -0.27 -11.51 5.34
C ARG A 352 -0.81 -12.00 6.67
N GLU A 353 -0.13 -12.96 7.28
CA GLU A 353 -0.48 -13.46 8.61
C GLU A 353 0.69 -13.38 9.56
N SER A 354 0.39 -13.17 10.84
CA SER A 354 1.36 -13.17 11.92
C SER A 354 0.84 -13.99 13.10
N THR A 355 1.72 -14.37 14.01
CA THR A 355 1.34 -14.97 15.30
C THR A 355 1.02 -13.91 16.35
N GLY A 356 1.38 -12.65 16.10
CA GLY A 356 1.05 -11.48 16.91
C GLY A 356 -0.16 -10.71 16.37
N LEU A 357 -0.70 -9.81 17.19
CA LEU A 357 -1.86 -8.98 16.85
C LEU A 357 -1.52 -7.78 15.94
N VAL A 358 -0.25 -7.48 15.75
CA VAL A 358 0.24 -6.42 14.87
C VAL A 358 0.97 -7.05 13.70
N THR A 359 0.63 -6.64 12.48
CA THR A 359 1.34 -7.03 11.27
C THR A 359 2.64 -6.23 11.18
N THR A 360 3.76 -6.93 11.02
CA THR A 360 5.11 -6.35 10.94
C THR A 360 5.80 -6.80 9.63
N ASP A 361 7.04 -6.39 9.41
CA ASP A 361 7.93 -6.88 8.36
C ASP A 361 8.17 -8.40 8.40
N GLN A 362 8.02 -9.00 9.60
CA GLN A 362 8.16 -10.45 9.80
C GLN A 362 6.87 -11.24 9.54
N SER A 363 5.78 -10.56 9.21
CA SER A 363 4.53 -11.23 8.86
C SER A 363 4.67 -11.92 7.52
N ARG A 364 4.33 -13.21 7.49
CA ARG A 364 4.49 -14.02 6.29
C ARG A 364 3.36 -13.81 5.29
N PHE A 365 3.68 -13.93 4.01
CA PHE A 365 2.70 -13.91 2.93
C PHE A 365 2.17 -15.32 2.69
N VAL A 366 0.84 -15.46 2.59
CA VAL A 366 0.15 -16.75 2.43
C VAL A 366 -0.80 -16.67 1.24
N PRO A 367 -0.71 -17.59 0.27
CA PRO A 367 -1.56 -17.55 -0.91
C PRO A 367 -3.04 -17.86 -0.60
N HIS A 368 -3.91 -17.44 -1.51
CA HIS A 368 -5.35 -17.70 -1.43
C HIS A 368 -5.91 -18.27 -2.73
N TRP A 369 -7.15 -18.79 -2.64
CA TRP A 369 -7.96 -19.24 -3.77
C TRP A 369 -9.45 -19.25 -3.40
N PHE A 370 -10.34 -19.31 -4.40
CA PHE A 370 -11.78 -19.48 -4.22
C PHE A 370 -12.39 -20.35 -5.32
#